data_d7b9e6c79991eec5e1a6508446a9fe98
#
_entry.id   d7b9e6c79991eec5e1a6508446a9fe98
#
_cell.length_a   1.000
_cell.length_b   1.000
_cell.length_c   1.000
_cell.angle_alpha   90.00
_cell.angle_beta   90.00
_cell.angle_gamma   90.00
#
_symmetry.space_group_name_H-M   'P 1'
#
loop_
_entity.id
_entity.type
_entity.pdbx_description
1 polymer ?
#
loop_
_entity_poly.entity_id
_entity_poly.type
_entity_poly.pdbx_seq_one_letter_code
_entity_poly.pdbx_strand_id
1 'polypeptide(L)'
;DEHLFIVKQSLEMYDFYTKQVEECDTEIDRLYALTRPDWGGEEVKPLPQKKRNSHSKNAPQKQEEIRGHLKRISGVDLSVVDGFGVSLAQTVIMEVGTDMTKFPSEKHFCSWLGLAPKHEISGAKVLKNRTLKTKNRAGQAFRMAAQSVKRADCVFGSFYRRLKGRLDKAQATVATAHA
;
A
#
# COMPACT_ATOMS: atom_id res chain seq x y z
N ASP A 1 20.18 26.44 30.26
CA ASP A 1 19.97 27.30 29.07
C ASP A 1 20.25 26.60 27.76
N GLU A 2 21.31 25.76 27.62
CA GLU A 2 21.62 25.03 26.38
C GLU A 2 20.52 24.04 25.99
N HIS A 3 19.97 23.28 26.93
CA HIS A 3 18.88 22.34 26.67
C HIS A 3 17.61 23.03 26.20
N LEU A 4 17.30 24.21 26.75
CA LEU A 4 16.17 25.01 26.32
C LEU A 4 16.35 25.52 24.88
N PHE A 5 17.57 25.92 24.54
CA PHE A 5 17.91 26.33 23.18
C PHE A 5 17.73 25.18 22.19
N ILE A 6 18.23 23.98 22.50
CA ILE A 6 18.10 22.80 21.65
C ILE A 6 16.62 22.39 21.45
N VAL A 7 15.83 22.41 22.53
CA VAL A 7 14.40 22.11 22.48
C VAL A 7 13.66 23.12 21.59
N LYS A 8 13.97 24.43 21.74
CA LYS A 8 13.38 25.49 20.92
C LYS A 8 13.69 25.28 19.43
N GLN A 9 14.96 25.03 19.10
CA GLN A 9 15.39 24.74 17.72
C GLN A 9 14.67 23.52 17.15
N SER A 10 14.54 22.46 17.94
CA SER A 10 13.85 21.23 17.51
C SER A 10 12.36 21.47 17.26
N LEU A 11 11.73 22.30 18.07
CA LEU A 11 10.33 22.67 17.90
C LEU A 11 10.11 23.54 16.66
N GLU A 12 10.97 24.54 16.44
CA GLU A 12 10.92 25.38 15.23
C GLU A 12 11.11 24.55 13.95
N MET A 13 12.03 23.59 13.98
CA MET A 13 12.21 22.64 12.85
C MET A 13 10.98 21.76 12.65
N TYR A 14 10.37 21.27 13.72
CA TYR A 14 9.15 20.46 13.64
C TYR A 14 8.01 21.26 13.02
N ASP A 15 7.77 22.47 13.48
CA ASP A 15 6.73 23.35 12.95
C ASP A 15 6.98 23.70 11.48
N PHE A 16 8.23 23.99 11.13
CA PHE A 16 8.62 24.23 9.75
C PHE A 16 8.31 23.04 8.84
N TYR A 17 8.74 21.82 9.22
CA TYR A 17 8.47 20.63 8.40
C TYR A 17 6.98 20.27 8.36
N THR A 18 6.24 20.48 9.44
CA THR A 18 4.80 20.26 9.46
C THR A 18 4.11 21.16 8.42
N LYS A 19 4.48 22.44 8.37
CA LYS A 19 3.96 23.37 7.37
C LYS A 19 4.32 22.94 5.93
N GLN A 20 5.56 22.49 5.71
CA GLN A 20 5.98 22.00 4.39
C GLN A 20 5.20 20.76 3.95
N VAL A 21 4.87 19.85 4.87
CA VAL A 21 4.02 18.70 4.58
C VAL A 21 2.61 19.14 4.19
N GLU A 22 2.01 20.11 4.90
CA GLU A 22 0.68 20.64 4.58
C GLU A 22 0.66 21.33 3.20
N GLU A 23 1.71 22.06 2.84
CA GLU A 23 1.86 22.65 1.50
C GLU A 23 1.97 21.57 0.42
N CYS A 24 2.73 20.48 0.66
CA CYS A 24 2.81 19.35 -0.25
C CYS A 24 1.46 18.62 -0.39
N ASP A 25 0.75 18.39 0.70
CA ASP A 25 -0.57 17.74 0.68
C ASP A 25 -1.57 18.58 -0.14
N THR A 26 -1.53 19.91 0.03
CA THR A 26 -2.39 20.85 -0.74
C THR A 26 -2.09 20.76 -2.25
N GLU A 27 -0.82 20.70 -2.64
CA GLU A 27 -0.43 20.58 -4.03
C GLU A 27 -0.78 19.20 -4.62
N ILE A 28 -0.66 18.15 -3.84
CA ILE A 28 -1.11 16.80 -4.22
C ILE A 28 -2.62 16.78 -4.47
N ASP A 29 -3.41 17.38 -3.60
CA ASP A 29 -4.86 17.49 -3.77
C ASP A 29 -5.22 18.27 -5.05
N ARG A 30 -4.50 19.36 -5.32
CA ARG A 30 -4.65 20.13 -6.56
C ARG A 30 -4.35 19.28 -7.80
N LEU A 31 -3.26 18.51 -7.78
CA LEU A 31 -2.89 17.64 -8.89
C LEU A 31 -3.91 16.50 -9.09
N TYR A 32 -4.42 15.93 -8.00
CA TYR A 32 -5.52 14.97 -8.09
C TYR A 32 -6.75 15.56 -8.76
N ALA A 33 -7.14 16.79 -8.41
CA ALA A 33 -8.29 17.45 -9.02
C ALA A 33 -8.12 17.69 -10.52
N LEU A 34 -6.90 17.96 -10.99
CA LEU A 34 -6.57 18.17 -12.40
C LEU A 34 -6.51 16.88 -13.22
N THR A 35 -6.26 15.74 -12.57
CA THR A 35 -6.21 14.44 -13.24
C THR A 35 -7.60 14.06 -13.72
N ARG A 36 -7.80 13.99 -15.04
CA ARG A 36 -9.11 13.67 -15.63
C ARG A 36 -9.48 12.22 -15.36
N PRO A 37 -10.70 11.94 -14.87
CA PRO A 37 -11.19 10.58 -14.77
C PRO A 37 -11.73 10.14 -16.13
N ASP A 38 -11.27 9.03 -16.65
CA ASP A 38 -11.90 8.36 -17.79
C ASP A 38 -13.07 7.46 -17.36
N TRP A 39 -13.33 7.37 -16.06
CA TRP A 39 -14.32 6.48 -15.47
C TRP A 39 -15.49 7.27 -14.89
N GLY A 40 -16.71 6.95 -15.31
CA GLY A 40 -17.93 7.63 -14.89
C GLY A 40 -18.02 7.73 -13.36
N GLY A 41 -18.29 8.94 -12.87
CA GLY A 41 -18.25 9.29 -11.45
C GLY A 41 -19.36 8.62 -10.63
N GLU A 42 -19.16 7.40 -10.19
CA GLU A 42 -19.97 6.83 -9.12
C GLU A 42 -19.55 7.44 -7.78
N GLU A 43 -20.55 7.79 -6.95
CA GLU A 43 -20.29 8.26 -5.58
C GLU A 43 -19.50 7.23 -4.78
N VAL A 44 -18.46 7.68 -4.11
CA VAL A 44 -17.66 6.84 -3.20
C VAL A 44 -18.54 6.46 -2.02
N LYS A 45 -18.91 5.19 -1.91
CA LYS A 45 -19.63 4.69 -0.73
C LYS A 45 -18.78 4.93 0.51
N PRO A 46 -19.36 5.44 1.60
CA PRO A 46 -18.64 5.66 2.85
C PRO A 46 -18.01 4.35 3.32
N LEU A 47 -16.78 4.43 3.83
CA LEU A 47 -16.11 3.28 4.43
C LEU A 47 -16.96 2.73 5.58
N PRO A 48 -17.18 1.41 5.66
CA PRO A 48 -17.73 0.83 6.86
C PRO A 48 -16.87 1.28 8.04
N GLN A 49 -17.48 1.90 9.03
CA GLN A 49 -16.77 2.37 10.23
C GLN A 49 -16.22 1.14 10.99
N LYS A 50 -15.06 0.68 10.60
CA LYS A 50 -14.30 -0.24 11.45
C LYS A 50 -13.76 0.60 12.60
N LYS A 51 -14.08 0.22 13.84
CA LYS A 51 -13.49 0.81 15.05
C LYS A 51 -11.97 0.72 14.93
N ARG A 52 -11.33 1.76 14.44
CA ARG A 52 -9.87 1.87 14.39
C ARG A 52 -9.42 2.46 15.72
N ASN A 53 -8.79 1.63 16.53
CA ASN A 53 -8.27 2.05 17.85
C ASN A 53 -6.99 2.89 17.76
N SER A 54 -6.46 3.15 16.59
CA SER A 54 -5.23 3.94 16.40
C SER A 54 -5.16 4.55 15.00
N HIS A 55 -5.10 5.87 14.93
CA HIS A 55 -4.66 6.59 13.74
C HIS A 55 -3.13 6.63 13.75
N SER A 56 -2.49 6.20 12.69
CA SER A 56 -1.07 6.45 12.51
C SER A 56 -0.85 7.97 12.49
N LYS A 57 0.11 8.48 13.28
CA LYS A 57 0.47 9.91 13.28
C LYS A 57 0.89 10.41 11.90
N ASN A 58 1.36 9.50 11.04
CA ASN A 58 1.80 9.80 9.67
C ASN A 58 0.73 9.51 8.62
N ALA A 59 -0.53 9.27 9.02
CA ALA A 59 -1.62 9.07 8.07
C ALA A 59 -2.06 10.43 7.50
N PRO A 60 -2.39 10.50 6.20
CA PRO A 60 -2.92 11.72 5.61
C PRO A 60 -4.15 12.20 6.37
N GLN A 61 -4.27 13.51 6.58
CA GLN A 61 -5.39 14.08 7.37
C GLN A 61 -6.73 13.91 6.63
N LYS A 62 -6.74 14.08 5.32
CA LYS A 62 -7.94 14.04 4.47
C LYS A 62 -8.15 12.68 3.77
N GLN A 63 -8.15 11.59 4.54
CA GLN A 63 -8.19 10.23 3.97
C GLN A 63 -9.40 9.96 3.06
N GLU A 64 -10.57 10.49 3.38
CA GLU A 64 -11.78 10.28 2.57
C GLU A 64 -11.73 11.03 1.24
N GLU A 65 -11.20 12.26 1.24
CA GLU A 65 -11.00 13.03 0.01
C GLU A 65 -10.00 12.32 -0.91
N ILE A 66 -8.85 11.91 -0.36
CA ILE A 66 -7.82 11.15 -1.10
C ILE A 66 -8.41 9.85 -1.64
N ARG A 67 -9.19 9.12 -0.85
CA ARG A 67 -9.88 7.90 -1.30
C ARG A 67 -10.80 8.17 -2.49
N GLY A 68 -11.58 9.26 -2.43
CA GLY A 68 -12.44 9.69 -3.52
C GLY A 68 -11.65 9.98 -4.79
N HIS A 69 -10.54 10.71 -4.68
CA HIS A 69 -9.64 10.99 -5.80
C HIS A 69 -9.02 9.71 -6.39
N LEU A 70 -8.53 8.81 -5.55
CA LEU A 70 -7.94 7.55 -6.00
C LEU A 70 -8.94 6.67 -6.75
N LYS A 71 -10.17 6.53 -6.22
CA LYS A 71 -11.25 5.81 -6.91
C LYS A 71 -11.59 6.46 -8.23
N ARG A 72 -11.69 7.79 -8.28
CA ARG A 72 -11.98 8.55 -9.49
C ARG A 72 -10.90 8.34 -10.57
N ILE A 73 -9.62 8.31 -10.17
CA ILE A 73 -8.48 8.17 -11.08
C ILE A 73 -8.34 6.74 -11.60
N SER A 74 -8.46 5.74 -10.72
CA SER A 74 -8.20 4.33 -11.05
C SER A 74 -9.43 3.54 -11.44
N GLY A 75 -10.64 4.08 -11.23
CA GLY A 75 -11.90 3.37 -11.43
C GLY A 75 -12.21 2.31 -10.35
N VAL A 76 -11.27 2.05 -9.43
CA VAL A 76 -11.39 1.00 -8.40
C VAL A 76 -11.02 1.55 -7.03
N ASP A 77 -11.80 1.16 -6.02
CA ASP A 77 -11.50 1.49 -4.63
C ASP A 77 -10.69 0.36 -3.97
N LEU A 78 -9.37 0.47 -4.02
CA LEU A 78 -8.47 -0.50 -3.40
C LEU A 78 -8.59 -0.56 -1.87
N SER A 79 -9.13 0.49 -1.24
CA SER A 79 -9.27 0.52 0.22
C SER A 79 -10.37 -0.42 0.75
N VAL A 80 -11.21 -0.95 -0.13
CA VAL A 80 -12.21 -1.98 0.20
C VAL A 80 -11.55 -3.34 0.47
N VAL A 81 -10.37 -3.56 -0.12
CA VAL A 81 -9.62 -4.81 0.09
C VAL A 81 -9.06 -4.86 1.50
N ASP A 82 -9.30 -5.97 2.20
CA ASP A 82 -8.80 -6.16 3.55
C ASP A 82 -7.26 -6.00 3.60
N GLY A 83 -6.81 -5.16 4.52
CA GLY A 83 -5.39 -4.86 4.71
C GLY A 83 -4.90 -3.64 3.94
N PHE A 84 -5.62 -3.18 2.92
CA PHE A 84 -5.30 -1.94 2.24
C PHE A 84 -5.92 -0.75 2.98
N GLY A 85 -5.09 0.21 3.38
CA GLY A 85 -5.52 1.54 3.80
C GLY A 85 -5.32 2.54 2.65
N VAL A 86 -5.89 3.74 2.81
CA VAL A 86 -5.79 4.81 1.80
C VAL A 86 -4.35 5.10 1.39
N SER A 87 -3.41 5.16 2.35
CA SER A 87 -1.98 5.42 2.06
C SER A 87 -1.33 4.31 1.23
N LEU A 88 -1.68 3.03 1.46
CA LEU A 88 -1.17 1.93 0.65
C LEU A 88 -1.78 1.93 -0.74
N ALA A 89 -3.08 2.22 -0.86
CA ALA A 89 -3.78 2.38 -2.14
C ALA A 89 -3.14 3.51 -2.96
N GLN A 90 -2.88 4.65 -2.33
CA GLN A 90 -2.17 5.78 -2.94
C GLN A 90 -0.80 5.37 -3.47
N THR A 91 0.01 4.68 -2.64
CA THR A 91 1.33 4.21 -3.06
C THR A 91 1.25 3.27 -4.26
N VAL A 92 0.28 2.34 -4.28
CA VAL A 92 0.10 1.39 -5.38
C VAL A 92 -0.30 2.13 -6.66
N ILE A 93 -1.29 3.01 -6.60
CA ILE A 93 -1.78 3.74 -7.79
C ILE A 93 -0.68 4.65 -8.35
N MET A 94 0.09 5.33 -7.50
CA MET A 94 1.18 6.20 -7.94
C MET A 94 2.34 5.44 -8.60
N GLU A 95 2.66 4.26 -8.09
CA GLU A 95 3.77 3.45 -8.61
C GLU A 95 3.38 2.66 -9.87
N VAL A 96 2.17 2.11 -9.87
CA VAL A 96 1.63 1.29 -10.97
C VAL A 96 1.10 2.17 -12.10
N GLY A 97 0.47 3.29 -11.76
CA GLY A 97 -0.32 4.10 -12.69
C GLY A 97 -1.71 3.52 -12.92
N THR A 98 -2.47 4.17 -13.79
CA THR A 98 -3.86 3.78 -14.11
C THR A 98 -3.96 2.79 -15.27
N ASP A 99 -2.93 2.76 -16.13
CA ASP A 99 -2.88 1.87 -17.27
C ASP A 99 -2.39 0.47 -16.87
N MET A 100 -3.33 -0.46 -16.76
CA MET A 100 -3.05 -1.87 -16.47
C MET A 100 -2.78 -2.72 -17.72
N THR A 101 -2.97 -2.17 -18.92
CA THR A 101 -2.76 -2.92 -20.19
C THR A 101 -1.30 -3.31 -20.41
N LYS A 102 -0.36 -2.59 -19.76
CA LYS A 102 1.07 -2.91 -19.74
C LYS A 102 1.40 -4.27 -19.09
N PHE A 103 0.45 -4.86 -18.37
CA PHE A 103 0.59 -6.18 -17.77
C PHE A 103 -0.30 -7.19 -18.51
N PRO A 104 0.25 -8.10 -19.33
CA PRO A 104 -0.54 -9.05 -20.09
C PRO A 104 -1.38 -10.01 -19.22
N SER A 105 -0.97 -10.23 -17.97
CA SER A 105 -1.71 -11.05 -17.00
C SER A 105 -1.35 -10.68 -15.56
N GLU A 106 -2.16 -11.15 -14.62
CA GLU A 106 -1.90 -11.07 -13.18
C GLU A 106 -0.54 -11.63 -12.78
N LYS A 107 -0.08 -12.70 -13.43
CA LYS A 107 1.23 -13.32 -13.17
C LYS A 107 2.39 -12.38 -13.53
N HIS A 108 2.25 -11.64 -14.65
CA HIS A 108 3.24 -10.62 -15.02
C HIS A 108 3.25 -9.48 -14.02
N PHE A 109 2.09 -9.04 -13.57
CA PHE A 109 1.99 -8.02 -12.53
C PHE A 109 2.62 -8.47 -11.21
N CYS A 110 2.29 -9.67 -10.71
CA CYS A 110 2.90 -10.23 -9.51
C CYS A 110 4.42 -10.42 -9.64
N SER A 111 4.90 -10.79 -10.83
CA SER A 111 6.34 -10.88 -11.11
C SER A 111 7.01 -9.51 -11.06
N TRP A 112 6.39 -8.49 -11.65
CA TRP A 112 6.86 -7.12 -11.61
C TRP A 112 6.89 -6.55 -10.17
N LEU A 113 5.90 -6.89 -9.35
CA LEU A 113 5.87 -6.56 -7.93
C LEU A 113 6.95 -7.29 -7.10
N GLY A 114 7.62 -8.29 -7.68
CA GLY A 114 8.56 -9.15 -6.96
C GLY A 114 7.90 -10.05 -5.92
N LEU A 115 6.66 -10.44 -6.16
CA LEU A 115 5.89 -11.34 -5.29
C LEU A 115 5.87 -12.76 -5.83
N ALA A 116 6.10 -12.97 -7.13
CA ALA A 116 6.18 -14.30 -7.73
C ALA A 116 7.47 -15.03 -7.34
N PRO A 117 7.41 -16.32 -6.98
CA PRO A 117 8.58 -17.11 -6.71
C PRO A 117 9.33 -17.43 -8.02
N LYS A 118 10.65 -17.25 -8.02
CA LYS A 118 11.53 -17.74 -9.09
C LYS A 118 12.05 -19.10 -8.69
N HIS A 119 11.66 -20.12 -9.46
CA HIS A 119 12.17 -21.48 -9.29
C HIS A 119 13.39 -21.68 -10.19
N GLU A 120 14.50 -22.08 -9.62
CA GLU A 120 15.65 -22.61 -10.36
C GLU A 120 15.59 -24.14 -10.29
N ILE A 121 15.32 -24.77 -11.43
CA ILE A 121 15.16 -26.23 -11.54
C ILE A 121 16.30 -26.79 -12.38
N SER A 122 16.91 -27.87 -11.92
CA SER A 122 17.87 -28.65 -12.67
C SER A 122 17.62 -30.14 -12.43
N GLY A 123 17.51 -30.91 -13.51
CA GLY A 123 17.28 -32.37 -13.43
C GLY A 123 16.03 -32.73 -12.60
N ALA A 124 14.89 -32.06 -12.83
CA ALA A 124 13.62 -32.22 -12.09
C ALA A 124 13.71 -31.88 -10.58
N LYS A 125 14.85 -31.39 -10.08
CA LYS A 125 15.03 -30.97 -8.69
C LYS A 125 15.01 -29.45 -8.58
N VAL A 126 14.18 -28.91 -7.68
CA VAL A 126 14.16 -27.47 -7.36
C VAL A 126 15.44 -27.13 -6.56
N LEU A 127 16.35 -26.37 -7.15
CA LEU A 127 17.60 -25.95 -6.50
C LEU A 127 17.39 -24.74 -5.59
N LYS A 128 16.59 -23.76 -6.06
CA LYS A 128 16.27 -22.56 -5.30
C LYS A 128 14.85 -22.14 -5.57
N ASN A 129 14.21 -21.64 -4.51
CA ASN A 129 12.89 -21.05 -4.55
C ASN A 129 12.93 -19.71 -3.81
N ARG A 130 13.12 -18.62 -4.54
CA ARG A 130 13.22 -17.26 -3.99
C ARG A 130 12.40 -16.29 -4.80
N THR A 131 11.81 -15.32 -4.16
CA THR A 131 11.26 -14.14 -4.84
C THR A 131 12.38 -13.20 -5.28
N LEU A 132 12.17 -12.49 -6.38
CA LEU A 132 13.12 -11.48 -6.85
C LEU A 132 13.24 -10.37 -5.79
N LYS A 133 14.47 -9.92 -5.56
CA LYS A 133 14.73 -8.73 -4.75
C LYS A 133 14.45 -7.49 -5.59
N THR A 134 13.22 -7.04 -5.58
CA THR A 134 12.84 -5.80 -6.24
C THR A 134 12.76 -4.66 -5.22
N LYS A 135 13.16 -3.45 -5.65
CA LYS A 135 12.97 -2.21 -4.87
C LYS A 135 11.63 -1.55 -5.18
N ASN A 136 10.65 -2.32 -5.63
CA ASN A 136 9.35 -1.83 -6.06
C ASN A 136 8.51 -1.42 -4.83
N ARG A 137 8.10 -0.15 -4.79
CA ARG A 137 7.30 0.41 -3.68
C ARG A 137 5.89 -0.19 -3.62
N ALA A 138 5.28 -0.46 -4.78
CA ALA A 138 3.99 -1.13 -4.83
C ALA A 138 4.09 -2.56 -4.26
N GLY A 139 5.12 -3.34 -4.62
CA GLY A 139 5.36 -4.65 -4.03
C GLY A 139 5.58 -4.61 -2.52
N GLN A 140 6.18 -3.53 -2.01
CA GLN A 140 6.28 -3.32 -0.56
C GLN A 140 4.91 -3.01 0.06
N ALA A 141 4.07 -2.20 -0.59
CA ALA A 141 2.72 -1.90 -0.13
C ALA A 141 1.86 -3.18 -0.02
N PHE A 142 1.92 -4.08 -1.01
CA PHE A 142 1.25 -5.39 -0.94
C PHE A 142 1.76 -6.25 0.22
N ARG A 143 3.06 -6.27 0.49
CA ARG A 143 3.60 -6.99 1.67
C ARG A 143 3.12 -6.38 2.99
N MET A 144 3.01 -5.05 3.06
CA MET A 144 2.48 -4.36 4.25
C MET A 144 1.00 -4.66 4.44
N ALA A 145 0.20 -4.66 3.37
CA ALA A 145 -1.20 -5.08 3.41
C ALA A 145 -1.33 -6.51 3.94
N ALA A 146 -0.56 -7.46 3.39
CA ALA A 146 -0.54 -8.84 3.86
C ALA A 146 -0.11 -8.97 5.33
N GLN A 147 0.77 -8.09 5.81
CA GLN A 147 1.15 -8.05 7.21
C GLN A 147 0.02 -7.56 8.13
N SER A 148 -0.77 -6.61 7.68
CA SER A 148 -1.86 -6.04 8.49
C SER A 148 -3.00 -7.04 8.73
N VAL A 149 -3.26 -7.95 7.78
CA VAL A 149 -4.35 -8.93 7.87
C VAL A 149 -4.03 -10.19 8.68
N LYS A 150 -2.79 -10.37 9.14
CA LYS A 150 -2.37 -11.61 9.85
C LYS A 150 -3.30 -12.05 10.98
N ARG A 151 -3.85 -11.08 11.73
CA ARG A 151 -4.74 -11.29 12.87
C ARG A 151 -6.19 -10.93 12.55
N ALA A 152 -6.47 -10.46 11.34
CA ALA A 152 -7.80 -10.07 10.95
C ALA A 152 -8.68 -11.32 10.69
N ASP A 153 -9.95 -11.20 11.00
CA ASP A 153 -10.94 -12.21 10.66
C ASP A 153 -11.49 -11.91 9.27
N CYS A 154 -10.69 -12.28 8.25
CA CYS A 154 -10.98 -12.10 6.84
C CYS A 154 -10.35 -13.25 6.05
N VAL A 155 -10.70 -13.33 4.75
CA VAL A 155 -10.22 -14.38 3.85
C VAL A 155 -8.69 -14.43 3.80
N PHE A 156 -8.04 -13.27 3.61
CA PHE A 156 -6.57 -13.18 3.55
C PHE A 156 -5.90 -13.51 4.88
N GLY A 157 -6.52 -13.13 6.01
CA GLY A 157 -6.03 -13.49 7.33
C GLY A 157 -6.09 -15.00 7.59
N SER A 158 -7.17 -15.65 7.19
CA SER A 158 -7.33 -17.10 7.26
C SER A 158 -6.34 -17.82 6.34
N PHE A 159 -6.15 -17.30 5.13
CA PHE A 159 -5.15 -17.80 4.19
C PHE A 159 -3.74 -17.71 4.75
N TYR A 160 -3.34 -16.55 5.31
CA TYR A 160 -2.05 -16.38 5.96
C TYR A 160 -1.83 -17.38 7.09
N ARG A 161 -2.81 -17.55 7.99
CA ARG A 161 -2.70 -18.49 9.12
C ARG A 161 -2.50 -19.93 8.67
N ARG A 162 -3.21 -20.34 7.61
CA ARG A 162 -3.05 -21.67 7.01
C ARG A 162 -1.66 -21.86 6.40
N LEU A 163 -1.12 -20.84 5.70
CA LEU A 163 0.22 -20.90 5.12
C LEU A 163 1.31 -20.93 6.19
N LYS A 164 1.16 -20.17 7.27
CA LYS A 164 2.13 -20.12 8.37
C LYS A 164 2.34 -21.47 9.06
N GLY A 165 1.39 -22.40 8.97
CA GLY A 165 1.55 -23.76 9.46
C GLY A 165 2.57 -24.59 8.66
N ARG A 166 2.94 -24.17 7.45
CA ARG A 166 3.84 -24.90 6.53
C ARG A 166 5.03 -24.10 6.03
N LEU A 167 4.94 -22.79 6.06
CA LEU A 167 5.94 -21.85 5.56
C LEU A 167 6.47 -20.99 6.71
N ASP A 168 7.65 -20.42 6.51
CA ASP A 168 8.14 -19.40 7.43
C ASP A 168 7.30 -18.10 7.35
N LYS A 169 7.52 -17.22 8.31
CA LYS A 169 6.78 -15.96 8.45
C LYS A 169 6.89 -15.04 7.22
N ALA A 170 8.08 -14.99 6.63
CA ALA A 170 8.35 -14.13 5.49
C ALA A 170 7.73 -14.72 4.22
N GLN A 171 7.87 -16.02 4.00
CA GLN A 171 7.28 -16.73 2.87
C GLN A 171 5.75 -16.68 2.92
N ALA A 172 5.14 -16.92 4.10
CA ALA A 172 3.69 -16.80 4.27
C ALA A 172 3.19 -15.38 3.98
N THR A 173 3.95 -14.34 4.38
CA THR A 173 3.60 -12.94 4.07
C THR A 173 3.64 -12.67 2.57
N VAL A 174 4.70 -13.11 1.87
CA VAL A 174 4.82 -12.91 0.42
C VAL A 174 3.76 -13.68 -0.34
N ALA A 175 3.48 -14.92 0.04
CA ALA A 175 2.44 -15.73 -0.57
C ALA A 175 1.04 -15.13 -0.36
N THR A 176 0.77 -14.51 0.79
CA THR A 176 -0.48 -13.78 1.03
C THR A 176 -0.55 -12.48 0.23
N ALA A 177 0.57 -11.80 0.03
CA ALA A 177 0.64 -10.61 -0.81
C ALA A 177 0.49 -10.91 -2.30
N HIS A 178 0.77 -12.12 -2.72
CA HIS A 178 0.62 -12.61 -4.10
C HIS A 178 -0.83 -13.01 -4.42
N ALA A 179 -1.57 -13.51 -3.41
CA ALA A 179 -2.96 -13.94 -3.55
C ALA A 179 -3.93 -12.79 -3.73
#